data_ddab73f57945980dbcde416f503f573e
#
_entry.id   ddab73f57945980dbcde416f503f573e
#
_cell.length_a   1.000
_cell.length_b   1.000
_cell.length_c   1.000
_cell.angle_alpha   90.00
_cell.angle_beta   90.00
_cell.angle_gamma   90.00
#
_symmetry.space_group_name_H-M   'P 1'
#
loop_
_entity.id
_entity.type
_entity.pdbx_description
1 polymer ?
#
loop_
_entity_poly.entity_id
_entity_poly.type
_entity_poly.pdbx_seq_one_letter_code
_entity_poly.pdbx_strand_id
1 'polypeptide(L)'
;MFITIAVIAYNEENTIKNILDDISRQDYDHNLMEVVLVDSASTDGTKAVMQKFADENKMGARQIVVLDNPKKTLPCGWNVLLDNYTGEAVIRVDAHAHIPVDFVSKNVKVLEEGEMVVGGVRPNIVDEETPWKDTLLLAESSMFGSSIAPYRNGGNGTEEKIYMKSLFHAAYRREVFEEIGHYNESLARTEDNEIHYRMRKAGFKLRFCPDIISYQHTRSSLPKMLKQKYGNGYWIGKTSKVCPGCLSIYHFVPWAFVMAIIVTTVASVSCKLFAVKSFFSRIVYGLTGLMWGSYWLLAVVMSVVAVIGAKKERNKTCFALPFLFFLLHISYGIGTVCGLAAKKPAKETRNR
;
A
#
# COMPACT_ATOMS: atom_id res chain seq x y z
N MET A 1 1.32 0.01 28.49
CA MET A 1 1.23 -1.21 27.66
C MET A 1 2.60 -1.58 27.14
N PHE A 2 2.99 -2.86 27.15
CA PHE A 2 4.26 -3.30 26.53
C PHE A 2 4.07 -3.52 25.03
N ILE A 3 4.87 -2.80 24.20
CA ILE A 3 4.67 -2.69 22.75
C ILE A 3 5.86 -3.29 21.99
N THR A 4 5.57 -4.05 20.94
CA THR A 4 6.56 -4.45 19.93
C THR A 4 6.46 -3.53 18.71
N ILE A 5 7.56 -2.86 18.35
CA ILE A 5 7.69 -2.21 17.05
C ILE A 5 8.31 -3.19 16.07
N ALA A 6 7.65 -3.39 14.93
CA ALA A 6 7.98 -4.42 13.96
C ALA A 6 8.40 -3.82 12.63
N VAL A 7 9.62 -4.14 12.18
CA VAL A 7 10.16 -3.72 10.87
C VAL A 7 10.63 -4.94 10.10
N ILE A 8 10.10 -5.12 8.88
CA ILE A 8 10.57 -6.15 7.95
C ILE A 8 11.28 -5.46 6.79
N ALA A 9 12.52 -5.86 6.50
CA ALA A 9 13.33 -5.25 5.46
C ALA A 9 13.87 -6.27 4.46
N TYR A 10 14.05 -5.82 3.22
CA TYR A 10 14.74 -6.53 2.15
C TYR A 10 15.48 -5.54 1.25
N ASN A 11 16.82 -5.55 1.30
CA ASN A 11 17.68 -4.64 0.53
C ASN A 11 17.33 -3.15 0.75
N GLU A 12 17.35 -2.71 2.00
CA GLU A 12 17.02 -1.36 2.45
C GLU A 12 18.23 -0.67 3.13
N GLU A 13 19.47 -1.05 2.81
CA GLU A 13 20.70 -0.51 3.41
C GLU A 13 20.73 1.02 3.46
N ASN A 14 20.22 1.68 2.42
CA ASN A 14 20.24 3.13 2.30
C ASN A 14 19.11 3.84 3.07
N THR A 15 18.08 3.12 3.48
CA THR A 15 16.85 3.70 4.06
C THR A 15 16.58 3.22 5.48
N ILE A 16 16.97 1.98 5.81
CA ILE A 16 16.67 1.35 7.11
C ILE A 16 17.13 2.19 8.30
N LYS A 17 18.26 2.89 8.19
CA LYS A 17 18.79 3.74 9.26
C LYS A 17 17.80 4.85 9.66
N ASN A 18 17.09 5.43 8.70
CA ASN A 18 16.18 6.54 8.97
C ASN A 18 15.03 6.09 9.90
N ILE A 19 14.42 4.93 9.60
CA ILE A 19 13.35 4.42 10.45
C ILE A 19 13.85 3.96 11.82
N LEU A 20 15.07 3.40 11.91
CA LEU A 20 15.67 3.04 13.20
C LEU A 20 15.95 4.28 14.06
N ASP A 21 16.40 5.37 13.44
CA ASP A 21 16.58 6.66 14.09
C ASP A 21 15.23 7.28 14.56
N ASP A 22 14.15 7.13 13.78
CA ASP A 22 12.81 7.56 14.17
C ASP A 22 12.26 6.74 15.34
N ILE A 23 12.47 5.41 15.33
CA ILE A 23 12.12 4.51 16.45
C ILE A 23 12.85 4.91 17.72
N SER A 24 14.15 5.25 17.61
CA SER A 24 14.95 5.69 18.78
C SER A 24 14.50 7.00 19.41
N ARG A 25 13.76 7.82 18.67
CA ARG A 25 13.29 9.14 19.13
C ARG A 25 11.86 9.16 19.60
N GLN A 26 11.19 7.99 19.66
CA GLN A 26 9.81 7.94 20.12
C GLN A 26 9.69 8.47 21.57
N ASP A 27 8.61 9.20 21.84
CA ASP A 27 8.31 9.78 23.17
C ASP A 27 7.70 8.79 24.17
N TYR A 28 7.59 7.53 23.77
CA TYR A 28 7.09 6.45 24.60
C TYR A 28 8.20 5.86 25.48
N ASP A 29 7.87 5.37 26.67
CA ASP A 29 8.85 4.75 27.58
C ASP A 29 9.54 3.55 26.92
N HIS A 30 10.83 3.67 26.64
CA HIS A 30 11.60 2.64 25.95
C HIS A 30 11.73 1.33 26.75
N ASN A 31 11.60 1.37 28.09
CA ASN A 31 11.52 0.15 28.91
C ASN A 31 10.25 -0.67 28.64
N LEU A 32 9.22 -0.02 28.06
CA LEU A 32 7.99 -0.66 27.61
C LEU A 32 7.97 -0.92 26.10
N MET A 33 9.14 -0.85 25.45
CA MET A 33 9.30 -1.11 24.01
C MET A 33 10.20 -2.30 23.76
N GLU A 34 9.75 -3.16 22.86
CA GLU A 34 10.53 -4.18 22.16
C GLU A 34 10.63 -3.76 20.70
N VAL A 35 11.78 -3.94 20.06
CA VAL A 35 11.95 -3.76 18.62
C VAL A 35 12.32 -5.09 17.97
N VAL A 36 11.50 -5.57 17.05
CA VAL A 36 11.76 -6.78 16.28
C VAL A 36 12.02 -6.42 14.83
N LEU A 37 13.24 -6.66 14.39
CA LEU A 37 13.73 -6.42 13.04
C LEU A 37 13.82 -7.74 12.29
N VAL A 38 13.17 -7.87 11.16
CA VAL A 38 13.19 -9.11 10.36
C VAL A 38 13.90 -8.86 9.04
N ASP A 39 15.06 -9.48 8.86
CA ASP A 39 15.78 -9.46 7.58
C ASP A 39 15.24 -10.54 6.64
N SER A 40 14.74 -10.12 5.48
CA SER A 40 14.17 -11.01 4.46
C SER A 40 15.23 -11.56 3.49
N ALA A 41 16.36 -12.04 4.03
CA ALA A 41 17.53 -12.53 3.30
C ALA A 41 18.07 -11.46 2.32
N SER A 42 18.35 -10.27 2.84
CA SER A 42 19.00 -9.18 2.12
C SER A 42 20.39 -9.58 1.62
N THR A 43 20.79 -9.00 0.51
CA THR A 43 22.08 -9.22 -0.13
C THR A 43 23.01 -8.01 -0.06
N ASP A 44 22.55 -6.93 0.55
CA ASP A 44 23.28 -5.69 0.85
C ASP A 44 23.60 -5.58 2.35
N GLY A 45 23.99 -4.39 2.83
CA GLY A 45 24.33 -4.15 4.23
C GLY A 45 23.13 -4.05 5.20
N THR A 46 21.89 -4.26 4.76
CA THR A 46 20.69 -4.09 5.59
C THR A 46 20.77 -4.84 6.92
N LYS A 47 21.09 -6.14 6.88
CA LYS A 47 21.18 -6.98 8.10
C LYS A 47 22.27 -6.49 9.05
N ALA A 48 23.42 -6.05 8.51
CA ALA A 48 24.51 -5.52 9.34
C ALA A 48 24.10 -4.23 10.08
N VAL A 49 23.35 -3.35 9.43
CA VAL A 49 22.80 -2.13 10.05
C VAL A 49 21.82 -2.49 11.17
N MET A 50 20.91 -3.44 10.94
CA MET A 50 19.96 -3.92 11.96
C MET A 50 20.69 -4.53 13.17
N GLN A 51 21.69 -5.39 12.90
CA GLN A 51 22.44 -6.05 13.98
C GLN A 51 23.21 -5.03 14.82
N LYS A 52 23.86 -4.06 14.16
CA LYS A 52 24.55 -2.98 14.87
C LYS A 52 23.60 -2.19 15.76
N PHE A 53 22.40 -1.87 15.27
CA PHE A 53 21.38 -1.17 16.04
C PHE A 53 20.94 -1.97 17.27
N ALA A 54 20.76 -3.29 17.11
CA ALA A 54 20.39 -4.19 18.21
C ALA A 54 21.52 -4.31 19.25
N ASP A 55 22.76 -4.52 18.81
CA ASP A 55 23.92 -4.69 19.68
C ASP A 55 24.21 -3.43 20.51
N GLU A 56 24.05 -2.26 19.90
CA GLU A 56 24.26 -0.97 20.56
C GLU A 56 23.14 -0.59 21.52
N ASN A 57 21.90 -0.91 21.21
CA ASN A 57 20.66 -0.53 21.94
C ASN A 57 20.73 0.84 22.64
N LYS A 58 21.20 1.85 21.91
CA LYS A 58 21.41 3.21 22.47
C LYS A 58 20.12 3.86 22.94
N MET A 59 18.97 3.45 22.42
CA MET A 59 17.68 3.96 22.87
C MET A 59 17.25 3.40 24.23
N GLY A 60 17.88 2.34 24.73
CA GLY A 60 17.51 1.69 25.98
C GLY A 60 16.18 0.95 25.92
N ALA A 61 15.82 0.41 24.75
CA ALA A 61 14.66 -0.46 24.64
C ALA A 61 14.84 -1.73 25.51
N ARG A 62 13.75 -2.27 26.02
CA ARG A 62 13.78 -3.50 26.81
C ARG A 62 14.50 -4.63 26.09
N GLN A 63 14.28 -4.77 24.78
CA GLN A 63 15.07 -5.62 23.91
C GLN A 63 14.97 -5.18 22.44
N ILE A 64 16.00 -5.50 21.68
CA ILE A 64 16.00 -5.37 20.22
C ILE A 64 16.45 -6.70 19.65
N VAL A 65 15.62 -7.32 18.80
CA VAL A 65 15.86 -8.65 18.24
C VAL A 65 15.95 -8.56 16.72
N VAL A 66 16.95 -9.23 16.13
CA VAL A 66 17.08 -9.40 14.69
C VAL A 66 16.79 -10.83 14.31
N LEU A 67 15.80 -11.04 13.44
CA LEU A 67 15.34 -12.34 12.99
C LEU A 67 15.55 -12.51 11.49
N ASP A 68 15.68 -13.75 11.04
CA ASP A 68 15.83 -14.10 9.62
C ASP A 68 14.52 -14.61 9.00
N ASN A 69 14.18 -14.07 7.82
CA ASN A 69 13.13 -14.59 6.96
C ASN A 69 13.73 -15.19 5.68
N PRO A 70 14.08 -16.48 5.66
CA PRO A 70 14.69 -17.13 4.49
C PRO A 70 13.75 -17.23 3.29
N LYS A 71 12.43 -17.13 3.51
CA LYS A 71 11.42 -17.17 2.43
C LYS A 71 11.28 -15.85 1.68
N LYS A 72 11.93 -14.77 2.10
CA LYS A 72 12.06 -13.44 1.46
C LYS A 72 10.77 -12.62 1.30
N THR A 73 9.59 -13.22 1.29
CA THR A 73 8.34 -12.47 1.09
C THR A 73 7.90 -11.77 2.35
N LEU A 74 7.22 -10.64 2.17
CA LEU A 74 6.73 -9.81 3.29
C LEU A 74 5.81 -10.57 4.25
N PRO A 75 4.78 -11.34 3.80
CA PRO A 75 3.93 -12.11 4.72
C PRO A 75 4.71 -13.20 5.48
N CYS A 76 5.75 -13.79 4.88
CA CYS A 76 6.61 -14.72 5.61
C CYS A 76 7.40 -14.02 6.73
N GLY A 77 7.89 -12.80 6.48
CA GLY A 77 8.55 -11.99 7.49
C GLY A 77 7.60 -11.62 8.63
N TRP A 78 6.36 -11.28 8.32
CA TRP A 78 5.32 -11.04 9.32
C TRP A 78 5.05 -12.28 10.16
N ASN A 79 5.01 -13.46 9.57
CA ASN A 79 4.79 -14.71 10.29
C ASN A 79 5.98 -15.04 11.21
N VAL A 80 7.23 -14.83 10.76
CA VAL A 80 8.41 -14.94 11.62
C VAL A 80 8.29 -14.00 12.83
N LEU A 81 7.87 -12.77 12.62
CA LEU A 81 7.64 -11.81 13.69
C LEU A 81 6.55 -12.28 14.65
N LEU A 82 5.39 -12.70 14.14
CA LEU A 82 4.25 -13.13 14.95
C LEU A 82 4.57 -14.34 15.82
N ASP A 83 5.50 -15.20 15.40
CA ASP A 83 5.97 -16.34 16.19
C ASP A 83 6.95 -15.93 17.31
N ASN A 84 7.50 -14.70 17.30
CA ASN A 84 8.64 -14.34 18.17
C ASN A 84 8.45 -13.06 19.01
N TYR A 85 7.45 -12.20 18.71
CA TYR A 85 7.28 -10.96 19.49
C TYR A 85 6.65 -11.21 20.85
N THR A 86 6.94 -10.34 21.83
CA THR A 86 6.52 -10.53 23.23
C THR A 86 5.57 -9.44 23.74
N GLY A 87 5.40 -8.32 23.00
CA GLY A 87 4.52 -7.22 23.38
C GLY A 87 3.04 -7.59 23.49
N GLU A 88 2.29 -6.85 24.27
CA GLU A 88 0.82 -6.93 24.35
C GLU A 88 0.16 -6.46 23.06
N ALA A 89 0.85 -5.63 22.31
CA ALA A 89 0.46 -5.22 20.95
C ALA A 89 1.70 -5.06 20.06
N VAL A 90 1.50 -5.16 18.76
CA VAL A 90 2.54 -4.96 17.74
C VAL A 90 2.17 -3.79 16.83
N ILE A 91 3.13 -2.91 16.57
CA ILE A 91 3.00 -1.79 15.64
C ILE A 91 3.82 -2.11 14.39
N ARG A 92 3.14 -2.18 13.24
CA ARG A 92 3.76 -2.39 11.93
C ARG A 92 4.36 -1.09 11.40
N VAL A 93 5.63 -1.12 10.98
CA VAL A 93 6.28 -0.02 10.28
C VAL A 93 7.11 -0.57 9.12
N ASP A 94 7.05 0.08 7.96
CA ASP A 94 7.86 -0.32 6.80
C ASP A 94 9.29 0.25 6.89
N ALA A 95 10.29 -0.50 6.42
CA ALA A 95 11.72 -0.15 6.50
C ALA A 95 12.11 1.16 5.76
N HIS A 96 11.27 1.64 4.86
CA HIS A 96 11.46 2.89 4.11
C HIS A 96 10.36 3.94 4.41
N ALA A 97 9.80 3.86 5.61
CA ALA A 97 8.83 4.83 6.11
C ALA A 97 9.50 5.89 7.00
N HIS A 98 8.73 6.92 7.35
CA HIS A 98 9.03 7.87 8.41
C HIS A 98 7.88 7.92 9.41
N ILE A 99 8.20 7.98 10.70
CA ILE A 99 7.22 8.12 11.78
C ILE A 99 7.58 9.31 12.68
N PRO A 100 6.61 10.18 13.03
CA PRO A 100 6.81 11.25 14.02
C PRO A 100 7.13 10.69 15.42
N VAL A 101 7.69 11.55 16.26
CA VAL A 101 8.11 11.21 17.62
C VAL A 101 6.97 10.68 18.51
N ASP A 102 5.74 11.09 18.25
CA ASP A 102 4.52 10.76 19.00
C ASP A 102 3.71 9.59 18.35
N PHE A 103 4.31 8.90 17.39
CA PHE A 103 3.61 7.84 16.65
C PHE A 103 3.25 6.65 17.55
N VAL A 104 4.18 6.21 18.39
CA VAL A 104 3.94 5.07 19.30
C VAL A 104 2.96 5.46 20.40
N SER A 105 3.18 6.58 21.09
CA SER A 105 2.32 7.03 22.19
C SER A 105 0.86 7.27 21.75
N LYS A 106 0.64 7.82 20.57
CA LYS A 106 -0.70 7.98 19.98
C LYS A 106 -1.39 6.65 19.68
N ASN A 107 -0.67 5.67 19.11
CA ASN A 107 -1.23 4.34 18.88
C ASN A 107 -1.60 3.66 20.19
N VAL A 108 -0.70 3.69 21.17
CA VAL A 108 -0.92 3.08 22.49
C VAL A 108 -2.13 3.69 23.18
N LYS A 109 -2.25 5.01 23.19
CA LYS A 109 -3.41 5.70 23.79
C LYS A 109 -4.74 5.16 23.27
N VAL A 110 -4.86 5.00 21.96
CA VAL A 110 -6.11 4.51 21.35
C VAL A 110 -6.34 3.02 21.62
N LEU A 111 -5.27 2.22 21.69
CA LEU A 111 -5.36 0.82 22.11
C LEU A 111 -5.82 0.71 23.57
N GLU A 112 -5.33 1.59 24.47
CA GLU A 112 -5.73 1.62 25.89
C GLU A 112 -7.17 2.10 26.09
N GLU A 113 -7.73 2.86 25.14
CA GLU A 113 -9.18 3.18 25.09
C GLU A 113 -10.05 1.98 24.73
N GLY A 114 -9.46 0.80 24.47
CA GLY A 114 -10.18 -0.46 24.19
C GLY A 114 -10.27 -0.85 22.72
N GLU A 115 -9.65 -0.10 21.81
CA GLU A 115 -9.58 -0.50 20.40
C GLU A 115 -8.59 -1.65 20.21
N MET A 116 -8.90 -2.56 19.28
CA MET A 116 -8.09 -3.76 19.01
C MET A 116 -7.12 -3.59 17.85
N VAL A 117 -7.51 -2.76 16.86
CA VAL A 117 -6.71 -2.46 15.67
C VAL A 117 -6.79 -0.96 15.41
N VAL A 118 -5.64 -0.31 15.32
CA VAL A 118 -5.54 1.15 15.20
C VAL A 118 -4.56 1.51 14.10
N GLY A 119 -4.86 2.55 13.35
CA GLY A 119 -3.94 3.15 12.38
C GLY A 119 -4.41 4.53 11.97
N GLY A 120 -3.62 5.21 11.17
CA GLY A 120 -3.90 6.58 10.84
C GLY A 120 -3.59 6.98 9.41
N VAL A 121 -3.31 8.25 9.22
CA VAL A 121 -3.04 8.84 7.92
C VAL A 121 -1.64 8.46 7.45
N ARG A 122 -1.51 8.16 6.16
CA ARG A 122 -0.23 7.87 5.52
C ARG A 122 -0.06 8.71 4.26
N PRO A 123 0.35 9.96 4.37
CA PRO A 123 0.69 10.77 3.22
C PRO A 123 1.95 10.25 2.53
N ASN A 124 1.96 10.37 1.21
CA ASN A 124 3.16 10.13 0.44
C ASN A 124 4.04 11.38 0.46
N ILE A 125 5.35 11.20 0.55
CA ILE A 125 6.37 12.26 0.49
C ILE A 125 7.39 11.96 -0.61
N VAL A 126 8.20 12.94 -0.96
CA VAL A 126 9.34 12.79 -1.87
C VAL A 126 10.66 12.94 -1.11
N ASP A 127 11.68 12.17 -1.50
CA ASP A 127 13.01 12.26 -0.88
C ASP A 127 13.69 13.61 -1.17
N GLU A 128 13.41 14.16 -2.34
CA GLU A 128 14.02 15.38 -2.84
C GLU A 128 13.00 16.16 -3.67
N GLU A 129 12.80 17.42 -3.33
CA GLU A 129 11.82 18.26 -4.03
C GLU A 129 12.36 18.71 -5.38
N THR A 130 11.77 18.16 -6.44
CA THR A 130 11.96 18.63 -7.80
C THR A 130 10.60 18.73 -8.50
N PRO A 131 10.43 19.65 -9.48
CA PRO A 131 9.17 19.81 -10.19
C PRO A 131 8.60 18.51 -10.76
N TRP A 132 9.47 17.61 -11.25
CA TRP A 132 9.06 16.32 -11.77
C TRP A 132 8.63 15.33 -10.69
N LYS A 133 9.40 15.21 -9.60
CA LYS A 133 9.03 14.33 -8.47
C LYS A 133 7.74 14.80 -7.79
N ASP A 134 7.52 16.12 -7.68
CA ASP A 134 6.26 16.66 -7.18
C ASP A 134 5.09 16.32 -8.09
N THR A 135 5.29 16.33 -9.41
CA THR A 135 4.26 15.91 -10.37
C THR A 135 3.95 14.41 -10.26
N LEU A 136 4.96 13.56 -10.08
CA LEU A 136 4.78 12.12 -9.83
C LEU A 136 4.04 11.88 -8.52
N LEU A 137 4.41 12.60 -7.45
CA LEU A 137 3.71 12.55 -6.17
C LEU A 137 2.24 12.96 -6.33
N LEU A 138 1.98 14.03 -7.06
CA LEU A 138 0.63 14.53 -7.32
C LEU A 138 -0.20 13.50 -8.11
N ALA A 139 0.41 12.87 -9.13
CA ALA A 139 -0.24 11.80 -9.87
C ALA A 139 -0.56 10.60 -8.97
N GLU A 140 0.34 10.21 -8.06
CA GLU A 140 0.12 9.09 -7.15
C GLU A 140 -0.89 9.40 -6.04
N SER A 141 -0.88 10.62 -5.52
CA SER A 141 -1.78 11.08 -4.44
C SER A 141 -3.18 11.41 -4.94
N SER A 142 -3.35 11.69 -6.24
CA SER A 142 -4.65 11.97 -6.83
C SER A 142 -5.58 10.75 -6.73
N MET A 143 -6.85 11.00 -6.40
CA MET A 143 -7.90 9.98 -6.39
C MET A 143 -8.02 9.28 -7.76
N PHE A 144 -7.86 10.00 -8.86
CA PHE A 144 -7.90 9.43 -10.20
C PHE A 144 -6.64 8.62 -10.55
N GLY A 145 -5.46 9.01 -10.03
CA GLY A 145 -4.21 8.32 -10.31
C GLY A 145 -4.02 7.00 -9.56
N SER A 146 -4.33 6.95 -8.27
CA SER A 146 -4.22 5.71 -7.51
C SER A 146 -4.80 5.74 -6.08
N SER A 147 -5.34 6.86 -5.63
CA SER A 147 -5.57 7.05 -4.20
C SER A 147 -7.05 7.14 -3.83
N ILE A 148 -7.79 6.06 -4.12
CA ILE A 148 -9.14 5.89 -3.54
C ILE A 148 -9.07 5.40 -2.08
N ALA A 149 -7.88 4.98 -1.61
CA ALA A 149 -7.72 4.50 -0.24
C ALA A 149 -7.87 5.65 0.78
N PRO A 150 -8.88 5.60 1.68
CA PRO A 150 -9.22 6.71 2.58
C PRO A 150 -8.08 7.14 3.51
N TYR A 151 -7.22 6.21 3.95
CA TYR A 151 -6.09 6.51 4.84
C TYR A 151 -5.01 7.42 4.19
N ARG A 152 -5.06 7.62 2.87
CA ARG A 152 -4.13 8.55 2.18
C ARG A 152 -4.59 9.99 2.24
N ASN A 153 -5.89 10.23 2.37
CA ASN A 153 -6.52 11.55 2.24
C ASN A 153 -7.15 12.06 3.54
N GLY A 154 -6.83 11.44 4.69
CA GLY A 154 -7.25 11.93 6.01
C GLY A 154 -8.69 11.61 6.42
N GLY A 155 -9.45 10.86 5.61
CA GLY A 155 -10.84 10.47 5.93
C GLY A 155 -11.78 11.69 6.10
N ASN A 156 -12.85 11.76 5.36
CA ASN A 156 -13.85 12.83 5.43
C ASN A 156 -15.00 12.46 6.39
N GLY A 157 -14.67 12.09 7.65
CA GLY A 157 -15.72 11.73 8.62
C GLY A 157 -15.93 12.83 9.65
N THR A 158 -17.19 13.23 9.83
CA THR A 158 -17.67 14.03 10.97
C THR A 158 -18.02 13.13 12.17
N GLU A 159 -17.80 11.82 12.04
CA GLU A 159 -18.10 10.83 13.07
C GLU A 159 -17.01 10.87 14.16
N GLU A 160 -17.43 10.74 15.42
CA GLU A 160 -16.53 10.69 16.57
C GLU A 160 -15.54 9.53 16.50
N LYS A 161 -15.93 8.40 15.88
CA LYS A 161 -15.06 7.24 15.64
C LYS A 161 -15.17 6.76 14.18
N ILE A 162 -14.08 6.81 13.46
CA ILE A 162 -13.99 6.37 12.07
C ILE A 162 -13.42 4.95 12.02
N TYR A 163 -14.09 4.04 11.31
CA TYR A 163 -13.60 2.69 11.04
C TYR A 163 -13.44 2.43 9.56
N MET A 164 -12.34 1.80 9.18
CA MET A 164 -11.98 1.57 7.78
C MET A 164 -11.90 0.09 7.43
N LYS A 165 -11.89 -0.20 6.12
CA LYS A 165 -11.76 -1.59 5.62
C LYS A 165 -10.32 -2.10 5.66
N SER A 166 -9.34 -1.20 5.61
CA SER A 166 -7.92 -1.49 5.67
C SER A 166 -7.19 -0.27 6.23
N LEU A 167 -6.10 -0.52 6.94
CA LEU A 167 -5.19 0.47 7.51
C LEU A 167 -3.78 0.24 6.99
N PHE A 168 -2.90 1.22 7.21
CA PHE A 168 -1.49 1.12 6.91
C PHE A 168 -0.67 1.51 8.15
N HIS A 169 0.50 0.90 8.38
CA HIS A 169 1.29 1.08 9.60
C HIS A 169 0.43 0.98 10.86
N ALA A 170 -0.38 -0.07 10.94
CA ALA A 170 -1.32 -0.23 12.02
C ALA A 170 -0.70 -0.90 13.24
N ALA A 171 -1.29 -0.60 14.40
CA ALA A 171 -1.07 -1.28 15.65
C ALA A 171 -2.17 -2.32 15.88
N TYR A 172 -1.79 -3.47 16.38
CA TYR A 172 -2.69 -4.60 16.60
C TYR A 172 -2.45 -5.16 18.00
N ARG A 173 -3.50 -5.36 18.79
CA ARG A 173 -3.40 -6.14 20.03
C ARG A 173 -3.08 -7.59 19.72
N ARG A 174 -2.37 -8.26 20.62
CA ARG A 174 -1.96 -9.66 20.48
C ARG A 174 -3.14 -10.59 20.23
N GLU A 175 -4.22 -10.39 20.95
CA GLU A 175 -5.44 -11.18 20.88
C GLU A 175 -6.03 -11.24 19.46
N VAL A 176 -5.79 -10.20 18.64
CA VAL A 176 -6.23 -10.19 17.25
C VAL A 176 -5.58 -11.33 16.47
N PHE A 177 -4.26 -11.51 16.60
CA PHE A 177 -3.54 -12.55 15.88
C PHE A 177 -3.73 -13.93 16.50
N GLU A 178 -3.98 -14.01 17.81
CA GLU A 178 -4.36 -15.26 18.49
C GLU A 178 -5.68 -15.79 17.91
N GLU A 179 -6.65 -14.93 17.59
CA GLU A 179 -7.92 -15.34 17.02
C GLU A 179 -7.84 -15.61 15.52
N ILE A 180 -7.25 -14.71 14.74
CA ILE A 180 -7.28 -14.81 13.26
C ILE A 180 -6.10 -15.61 12.69
N GLY A 181 -5.02 -15.81 13.46
CA GLY A 181 -3.80 -16.49 13.03
C GLY A 181 -2.92 -15.65 12.11
N HIS A 182 -2.04 -16.31 11.40
CA HIS A 182 -0.94 -15.75 10.61
C HIS A 182 -1.38 -15.15 9.26
N TYR A 183 -0.45 -14.40 8.65
CA TYR A 183 -0.60 -13.91 7.28
C TYR A 183 -0.57 -15.06 6.27
N ASN A 184 -1.33 -14.90 5.18
CA ASN A 184 -1.32 -15.84 4.07
C ASN A 184 -0.06 -15.65 3.23
N GLU A 185 0.91 -16.54 3.34
CA GLU A 185 2.22 -16.48 2.66
C GLU A 185 2.12 -16.57 1.13
N SER A 186 0.99 -17.01 0.59
CA SER A 186 0.77 -17.06 -0.85
C SER A 186 0.47 -15.68 -1.48
N LEU A 187 0.28 -14.65 -0.67
CA LEU A 187 -0.11 -13.29 -1.09
C LEU A 187 1.00 -12.28 -0.79
N ALA A 188 2.03 -12.21 -1.64
CA ALA A 188 3.21 -11.39 -1.37
C ALA A 188 2.99 -9.86 -1.39
N ARG A 189 1.82 -9.35 -1.83
CA ARG A 189 1.54 -7.90 -1.91
C ARG A 189 0.13 -7.47 -1.50
N THR A 190 -0.73 -8.35 -1.17
CA THR A 190 -2.12 -8.05 -0.79
C THR A 190 -2.44 -8.76 0.51
N GLU A 191 -1.39 -9.08 1.25
CA GLU A 191 -1.44 -9.71 2.56
C GLU A 191 -2.24 -8.86 3.56
N ASP A 192 -2.11 -7.54 3.48
CA ASP A 192 -2.84 -6.57 4.31
C ASP A 192 -4.34 -6.57 4.01
N ASN A 193 -4.73 -6.58 2.75
CA ASN A 193 -6.14 -6.66 2.36
C ASN A 193 -6.80 -7.95 2.86
N GLU A 194 -6.10 -9.06 2.78
CA GLU A 194 -6.57 -10.37 3.18
C GLU A 194 -6.68 -10.47 4.71
N ILE A 195 -5.65 -10.07 5.45
CA ILE A 195 -5.68 -10.16 6.91
C ILE A 195 -6.70 -9.20 7.52
N HIS A 196 -6.80 -7.97 7.04
CA HIS A 196 -7.83 -7.02 7.47
C HIS A 196 -9.26 -7.51 7.13
N TYR A 197 -9.41 -8.26 6.03
CA TYR A 197 -10.69 -8.89 5.71
C TYR A 197 -11.03 -9.99 6.75
N ARG A 198 -10.07 -10.86 7.13
CA ARG A 198 -10.28 -11.86 8.19
C ARG A 198 -10.58 -11.21 9.53
N MET A 199 -9.85 -10.16 9.92
CA MET A 199 -10.13 -9.38 11.14
C MET A 199 -11.58 -8.90 11.17
N ARG A 200 -12.04 -8.26 10.09
CA ARG A 200 -13.44 -7.78 10.01
C ARG A 200 -14.46 -8.92 10.01
N LYS A 201 -14.14 -10.09 9.47
CA LYS A 201 -14.99 -11.28 9.52
C LYS A 201 -15.07 -11.88 10.92
N ALA A 202 -14.02 -11.77 11.70
CA ALA A 202 -13.99 -12.13 13.12
C ALA A 202 -14.67 -11.08 14.03
N GLY A 203 -15.13 -9.96 13.47
CA GLY A 203 -15.84 -8.92 14.22
C GLY A 203 -14.97 -7.75 14.68
N PHE A 204 -13.66 -7.80 14.44
CA PHE A 204 -12.77 -6.69 14.78
C PHE A 204 -13.05 -5.46 13.90
N LYS A 205 -13.05 -4.30 14.53
CA LYS A 205 -13.13 -3.01 13.85
C LYS A 205 -11.75 -2.41 13.70
N LEU A 206 -11.48 -1.81 12.55
CA LEU A 206 -10.19 -1.17 12.26
C LEU A 206 -10.34 0.34 12.49
N ARG A 207 -9.92 0.82 13.65
CA ARG A 207 -10.02 2.22 14.07
C ARG A 207 -9.05 3.09 13.27
N PHE A 208 -9.58 4.11 12.60
CA PHE A 208 -8.79 5.12 11.91
C PHE A 208 -8.72 6.40 12.74
N CYS A 209 -7.50 6.87 13.02
CA CYS A 209 -7.22 8.08 13.78
C CYS A 209 -6.44 9.07 12.92
N PRO A 210 -7.03 10.21 12.52
CA PRO A 210 -6.35 11.22 11.69
C PRO A 210 -5.08 11.80 12.32
N ASP A 211 -4.98 11.79 13.64
CA ASP A 211 -3.84 12.33 14.39
C ASP A 211 -2.63 11.38 14.43
N ILE A 212 -2.82 10.12 14.07
CA ILE A 212 -1.74 9.14 13.91
C ILE A 212 -1.23 9.27 12.49
N ILE A 213 0.01 9.74 12.33
CA ILE A 213 0.60 10.00 11.02
C ILE A 213 1.85 9.15 10.83
N SER A 214 1.97 8.53 9.66
CA SER A 214 3.21 7.93 9.16
C SER A 214 3.41 8.34 7.72
N TYR A 215 4.66 8.41 7.24
CA TYR A 215 4.95 8.87 5.90
C TYR A 215 5.54 7.74 5.06
N GLN A 216 5.17 7.70 3.78
CA GLN A 216 5.78 6.79 2.82
C GLN A 216 6.39 7.55 1.66
N HIS A 217 7.63 7.17 1.30
CA HIS A 217 8.29 7.74 0.14
C HIS A 217 7.65 7.26 -1.17
N THR A 218 7.31 8.20 -2.05
CA THR A 218 6.86 7.87 -3.41
C THR A 218 8.04 7.39 -4.26
N ARG A 219 7.76 6.67 -5.34
CA ARG A 219 8.83 6.17 -6.20
C ARG A 219 9.55 7.31 -6.91
N SER A 220 10.88 7.30 -6.87
CA SER A 220 11.76 8.37 -7.36
C SER A 220 11.73 8.58 -8.88
N SER A 221 11.13 7.67 -9.66
CA SER A 221 11.06 7.78 -11.11
C SER A 221 9.80 7.12 -11.69
N LEU A 222 9.37 7.61 -12.86
CA LEU A 222 8.21 7.06 -13.58
C LEU A 222 8.33 5.56 -13.88
N PRO A 223 9.47 5.02 -14.38
CA PRO A 223 9.57 3.58 -14.60
C PRO A 223 9.37 2.75 -13.34
N LYS A 224 9.94 3.19 -12.20
CA LYS A 224 9.76 2.51 -10.90
C LYS A 224 8.29 2.57 -10.45
N MET A 225 7.63 3.72 -10.65
CA MET A 225 6.20 3.90 -10.34
C MET A 225 5.32 2.98 -11.21
N LEU A 226 5.55 2.91 -12.51
CA LEU A 226 4.81 2.02 -13.42
C LEU A 226 5.02 0.55 -13.05
N LYS A 227 6.27 0.13 -12.76
CA LYS A 227 6.56 -1.22 -12.28
C LYS A 227 5.79 -1.55 -10.99
N GLN A 228 5.70 -0.60 -10.06
CA GLN A 228 4.91 -0.75 -8.83
C GLN A 228 3.42 -0.91 -9.16
N LYS A 229 2.86 -0.09 -10.06
CA LYS A 229 1.44 -0.17 -10.44
C LYS A 229 1.11 -1.48 -11.16
N TYR A 230 1.98 -1.92 -12.07
CA TYR A 230 1.85 -3.25 -12.69
C TYR A 230 1.82 -4.35 -11.62
N GLY A 231 2.78 -4.33 -10.67
CA GLY A 231 2.84 -5.30 -9.59
C GLY A 231 1.58 -5.28 -8.71
N ASN A 232 1.05 -4.11 -8.39
CA ASN A 232 -0.19 -3.98 -7.63
C ASN A 232 -1.37 -4.62 -8.38
N GLY A 233 -1.55 -4.29 -9.68
CA GLY A 233 -2.58 -4.91 -10.50
C GLY A 233 -2.42 -6.42 -10.61
N TYR A 234 -1.19 -6.91 -10.84
CA TYR A 234 -0.90 -8.34 -10.92
C TYR A 234 -1.33 -9.10 -9.66
N TRP A 235 -1.02 -8.55 -8.49
CA TRP A 235 -1.40 -9.18 -7.22
C TRP A 235 -2.90 -9.07 -6.94
N ILE A 236 -3.59 -8.01 -7.36
CA ILE A 236 -5.05 -7.95 -7.31
C ILE A 236 -5.68 -9.08 -8.15
N GLY A 237 -5.18 -9.31 -9.38
CA GLY A 237 -5.63 -10.42 -10.21
C GLY A 237 -5.39 -11.80 -9.59
N LYS A 238 -4.26 -12.01 -8.91
CA LYS A 238 -3.97 -13.26 -8.18
C LYS A 238 -4.85 -13.41 -6.94
N THR A 239 -5.00 -12.35 -6.17
CA THR A 239 -5.76 -12.33 -4.90
C THR A 239 -7.24 -12.60 -5.13
N SER A 240 -7.80 -12.16 -6.25
CA SER A 240 -9.20 -12.45 -6.60
C SER A 240 -9.51 -13.95 -6.70
N LYS A 241 -8.49 -14.80 -6.91
CA LYS A 241 -8.62 -16.26 -6.94
C LYS A 241 -8.49 -16.92 -5.58
N VAL A 242 -7.92 -16.21 -4.60
CA VAL A 242 -7.66 -16.72 -3.23
C VAL A 242 -8.69 -16.18 -2.26
N CYS A 243 -8.87 -14.87 -2.26
CA CYS A 243 -9.75 -14.15 -1.35
C CYS A 243 -10.51 -13.03 -2.09
N PRO A 244 -11.51 -13.34 -2.95
CA PRO A 244 -12.23 -12.30 -3.70
C PRO A 244 -12.95 -11.31 -2.78
N GLY A 245 -13.42 -11.74 -1.61
CA GLY A 245 -14.14 -10.91 -0.64
C GLY A 245 -13.27 -9.82 0.04
N CYS A 246 -11.95 -9.94 -0.02
CA CYS A 246 -11.06 -8.91 0.52
C CYS A 246 -10.88 -7.72 -0.44
N LEU A 247 -11.31 -7.85 -1.70
CA LEU A 247 -11.16 -6.86 -2.73
C LEU A 247 -12.44 -6.04 -2.92
N SER A 248 -12.27 -4.77 -3.23
CA SER A 248 -13.37 -3.87 -3.60
C SER A 248 -13.44 -3.70 -5.12
N ILE A 249 -14.62 -3.36 -5.64
CA ILE A 249 -14.87 -3.23 -7.09
C ILE A 249 -13.92 -2.22 -7.76
N TYR A 250 -13.52 -1.17 -7.06
CA TYR A 250 -12.62 -0.14 -7.60
C TYR A 250 -11.23 -0.68 -7.97
N HIS A 251 -10.78 -1.80 -7.37
CA HIS A 251 -9.52 -2.44 -7.77
C HIS A 251 -9.54 -2.96 -9.22
N PHE A 252 -10.72 -3.20 -9.76
CA PHE A 252 -10.89 -3.72 -11.13
C PHE A 252 -11.20 -2.63 -12.17
N VAL A 253 -11.36 -1.35 -11.77
CA VAL A 253 -11.62 -0.25 -12.72
C VAL A 253 -10.52 -0.12 -13.79
N PRO A 254 -9.21 -0.14 -13.45
CA PRO A 254 -8.16 -0.08 -14.48
C PRO A 254 -8.14 -1.31 -15.39
N TRP A 255 -8.49 -2.49 -14.87
CA TRP A 255 -8.67 -3.70 -15.68
C TRP A 255 -9.82 -3.53 -16.68
N ALA A 256 -10.99 -3.08 -16.23
CA ALA A 256 -12.14 -2.85 -17.08
C ALA A 256 -11.83 -1.83 -18.19
N PHE A 257 -11.07 -0.78 -17.86
CA PHE A 257 -10.60 0.21 -18.83
C PHE A 257 -9.69 -0.42 -19.90
N VAL A 258 -8.72 -1.24 -19.52
CA VAL A 258 -7.85 -1.96 -20.47
C VAL A 258 -8.67 -2.92 -21.35
N MET A 259 -9.63 -3.63 -20.77
CA MET A 259 -10.53 -4.52 -21.55
C MET A 259 -11.40 -3.72 -22.53
N ALA A 260 -11.91 -2.57 -22.13
CA ALA A 260 -12.67 -1.67 -23.00
C ALA A 260 -11.81 -1.18 -24.18
N ILE A 261 -10.56 -0.81 -23.95
CA ILE A 261 -9.62 -0.44 -25.01
C ILE A 261 -9.43 -1.62 -25.98
N ILE A 262 -9.17 -2.81 -25.49
CA ILE A 262 -8.95 -4.00 -26.33
C ILE A 262 -10.20 -4.27 -27.18
N VAL A 263 -11.37 -4.36 -26.55
CA VAL A 263 -12.62 -4.69 -27.23
C VAL A 263 -12.99 -3.65 -28.28
N THR A 264 -12.95 -2.37 -27.94
CA THR A 264 -13.30 -1.28 -28.87
C THR A 264 -12.29 -1.18 -30.01
N THR A 265 -10.99 -1.38 -29.74
CA THR A 265 -9.95 -1.38 -30.77
C THR A 265 -10.13 -2.54 -31.74
N VAL A 266 -10.29 -3.76 -31.21
CA VAL A 266 -10.51 -4.98 -32.05
C VAL A 266 -11.77 -4.81 -32.88
N ALA A 267 -12.89 -4.37 -32.29
CA ALA A 267 -14.14 -4.14 -33.02
C ALA A 267 -13.99 -3.09 -34.12
N SER A 268 -13.33 -1.97 -33.82
CA SER A 268 -13.10 -0.88 -34.80
C SER A 268 -12.19 -1.35 -35.95
N VAL A 269 -11.11 -2.07 -35.63
CA VAL A 269 -10.20 -2.62 -36.65
C VAL A 269 -10.93 -3.65 -37.50
N SER A 270 -11.71 -4.56 -36.90
CA SER A 270 -12.51 -5.55 -37.63
C SER A 270 -13.52 -4.88 -38.58
N CYS A 271 -14.26 -3.87 -38.10
CA CYS A 271 -15.18 -3.11 -38.97
C CYS A 271 -14.46 -2.47 -40.17
N LYS A 272 -13.23 -2.01 -39.97
CA LYS A 272 -12.42 -1.40 -41.04
C LYS A 272 -11.90 -2.47 -42.01
N LEU A 273 -11.34 -3.56 -41.52
CA LEU A 273 -10.75 -4.65 -42.35
C LEU A 273 -11.81 -5.35 -43.20
N PHE A 274 -12.98 -5.61 -42.66
CA PHE A 274 -14.08 -6.25 -43.37
C PHE A 274 -14.97 -5.27 -44.11
N ALA A 275 -14.56 -4.01 -44.24
CA ALA A 275 -15.29 -2.93 -44.94
C ALA A 275 -16.77 -2.85 -44.54
N VAL A 276 -17.10 -3.12 -43.27
CA VAL A 276 -18.46 -3.10 -42.75
C VAL A 276 -19.02 -1.69 -42.76
N LYS A 277 -19.79 -1.34 -43.77
CA LYS A 277 -20.50 -0.06 -43.90
C LYS A 277 -21.96 -0.21 -43.44
N SER A 278 -22.19 -0.32 -42.17
CA SER A 278 -23.49 -0.52 -41.56
C SER A 278 -23.75 0.40 -40.37
N PHE A 279 -24.99 0.44 -39.90
CA PHE A 279 -25.34 1.14 -38.66
C PHE A 279 -24.50 0.63 -37.47
N PHE A 280 -24.20 -0.67 -37.45
CA PHE A 280 -23.36 -1.27 -36.43
C PHE A 280 -21.94 -0.69 -36.38
N SER A 281 -21.27 -0.49 -37.52
CA SER A 281 -19.92 0.11 -37.54
C SER A 281 -19.93 1.56 -37.02
N ARG A 282 -21.00 2.32 -37.27
CA ARG A 282 -21.16 3.68 -36.72
C ARG A 282 -21.28 3.66 -35.21
N ILE A 283 -22.04 2.70 -34.65
CA ILE A 283 -22.13 2.50 -33.20
C ILE A 283 -20.75 2.18 -32.61
N VAL A 284 -20.01 1.24 -33.20
CA VAL A 284 -18.68 0.85 -32.73
C VAL A 284 -17.73 2.05 -32.70
N TYR A 285 -17.66 2.81 -33.79
CA TYR A 285 -16.81 4.02 -33.83
C TYR A 285 -17.27 5.10 -32.85
N GLY A 286 -18.60 5.29 -32.73
CA GLY A 286 -19.19 6.22 -31.77
C GLY A 286 -18.84 5.87 -30.32
N LEU A 287 -19.00 4.60 -29.93
CA LEU A 287 -18.63 4.12 -28.59
C LEU A 287 -17.13 4.22 -28.34
N THR A 288 -16.29 3.90 -29.33
CA THR A 288 -14.84 4.08 -29.24
C THR A 288 -14.46 5.54 -29.03
N GLY A 289 -15.05 6.43 -29.83
CA GLY A 289 -14.83 7.87 -29.68
C GLY A 289 -15.32 8.44 -28.35
N LEU A 290 -16.49 7.99 -27.89
CA LEU A 290 -17.05 8.37 -26.59
C LEU A 290 -16.13 7.90 -25.43
N MET A 291 -15.66 6.66 -25.48
CA MET A 291 -14.75 6.12 -24.46
C MET A 291 -13.46 6.96 -24.37
N TRP A 292 -12.81 7.22 -25.49
CA TRP A 292 -11.57 8.00 -25.49
C TRP A 292 -11.81 9.46 -25.14
N GLY A 293 -12.86 10.07 -25.67
CA GLY A 293 -13.23 11.47 -25.38
C GLY A 293 -13.54 11.67 -23.89
N SER A 294 -14.38 10.81 -23.32
CA SER A 294 -14.71 10.89 -21.89
C SER A 294 -13.51 10.61 -20.99
N TYR A 295 -12.64 9.65 -21.35
CA TYR A 295 -11.43 9.38 -20.59
C TYR A 295 -10.50 10.58 -20.54
N TRP A 296 -10.16 11.17 -21.71
CA TRP A 296 -9.24 12.31 -21.75
C TRP A 296 -9.83 13.55 -21.12
N LEU A 297 -11.14 13.80 -21.31
CA LEU A 297 -11.83 14.89 -20.61
C LEU A 297 -11.70 14.72 -19.09
N LEU A 298 -12.02 13.52 -18.59
CA LEU A 298 -11.91 13.23 -17.16
C LEU A 298 -10.47 13.34 -16.66
N ALA A 299 -9.49 12.86 -17.42
CA ALA A 299 -8.08 12.96 -17.06
C ALA A 299 -7.62 14.42 -16.95
N VAL A 300 -8.06 15.29 -17.87
CA VAL A 300 -7.77 16.73 -17.80
C VAL A 300 -8.46 17.38 -16.60
N VAL A 301 -9.75 17.12 -16.40
CA VAL A 301 -10.50 17.66 -15.24
C VAL A 301 -9.84 17.24 -13.93
N MET A 302 -9.51 15.97 -13.79
CA MET A 302 -8.86 15.44 -12.57
C MET A 302 -7.44 15.97 -12.39
N SER A 303 -6.74 16.28 -13.48
CA SER A 303 -5.43 16.97 -13.39
C SER A 303 -5.59 18.38 -12.82
N VAL A 304 -6.59 19.12 -13.29
CA VAL A 304 -6.91 20.45 -12.76
C VAL A 304 -7.29 20.38 -11.28
N VAL A 305 -8.15 19.42 -10.90
CA VAL A 305 -8.55 19.19 -9.51
C VAL A 305 -7.33 18.87 -8.64
N ALA A 306 -6.43 17.99 -9.10
CA ALA A 306 -5.23 17.63 -8.38
C ALA A 306 -4.30 18.84 -8.18
N VAL A 307 -4.10 19.66 -9.23
CA VAL A 307 -3.24 20.86 -9.15
C VAL A 307 -3.85 21.95 -8.26
N ILE A 308 -5.17 22.13 -8.28
CA ILE A 308 -5.85 23.11 -7.41
C ILE A 308 -5.80 22.66 -5.95
N GLY A 309 -5.99 21.37 -5.70
CA GLY A 309 -5.94 20.79 -4.36
C GLY A 309 -4.53 20.70 -3.76
N ALA A 310 -3.49 20.80 -4.58
CA ALA A 310 -2.11 20.81 -4.10
C ALA A 310 -1.79 22.13 -3.41
N LYS A 311 -1.25 22.05 -2.18
CA LYS A 311 -0.79 23.24 -1.42
C LYS A 311 0.59 23.75 -1.88
N LYS A 312 1.15 23.19 -2.96
CA LYS A 312 2.47 23.52 -3.51
C LYS A 312 2.38 24.43 -4.73
N GLU A 313 3.46 25.14 -5.06
CA GLU A 313 3.55 25.98 -6.24
C GLU A 313 3.33 25.17 -7.54
N ARG A 314 2.59 25.78 -8.45
CA ARG A 314 2.29 25.18 -9.76
C ARG A 314 3.53 25.20 -10.65
N ASN A 315 3.89 24.07 -11.20
CA ASN A 315 5.00 23.96 -12.14
C ASN A 315 4.53 23.45 -13.52
N LYS A 316 5.32 23.69 -14.56
CA LYS A 316 4.98 23.32 -15.94
C LYS A 316 4.90 21.79 -16.14
N THR A 317 5.55 21.00 -15.31
CA THR A 317 5.52 19.53 -15.43
C THR A 317 4.15 18.93 -15.10
N CYS A 318 3.27 19.71 -14.43
CA CYS A 318 1.88 19.29 -14.16
C CYS A 318 1.05 19.07 -15.44
N PHE A 319 1.43 19.65 -16.59
CA PHE A 319 0.79 19.34 -17.88
C PHE A 319 0.95 17.87 -18.28
N ALA A 320 1.88 17.13 -17.69
CA ALA A 320 2.04 15.70 -17.91
C ALA A 320 1.00 14.84 -17.17
N LEU A 321 0.26 15.37 -16.19
CA LEU A 321 -0.66 14.61 -15.34
C LEU A 321 -1.68 13.76 -16.12
N PRO A 322 -2.38 14.24 -17.16
CA PRO A 322 -3.32 13.41 -17.90
C PRO A 322 -2.67 12.16 -18.50
N PHE A 323 -1.45 12.31 -19.03
CA PHE A 323 -0.67 11.18 -19.57
C PHE A 323 -0.14 10.25 -18.48
N LEU A 324 0.26 10.80 -17.34
CA LEU A 324 0.67 10.00 -16.19
C LEU A 324 -0.49 9.15 -15.69
N PHE A 325 -1.69 9.71 -15.55
CA PHE A 325 -2.87 8.93 -15.18
C PHE A 325 -3.12 7.78 -16.16
N PHE A 326 -3.03 8.06 -17.45
CA PHE A 326 -3.19 7.04 -18.48
C PHE A 326 -2.17 5.90 -18.32
N LEU A 327 -0.89 6.23 -18.17
CA LEU A 327 0.18 5.24 -17.98
C LEU A 327 -0.01 4.41 -16.70
N LEU A 328 -0.45 5.04 -15.60
CA LEU A 328 -0.72 4.35 -14.34
C LEU A 328 -1.88 3.35 -14.49
N HIS A 329 -2.99 3.77 -15.13
CA HIS A 329 -4.15 2.89 -15.35
C HIS A 329 -3.83 1.73 -16.29
N ILE A 330 -3.11 1.98 -17.40
CA ILE A 330 -2.68 0.93 -18.32
C ILE A 330 -1.76 -0.06 -17.62
N SER A 331 -0.75 0.45 -16.90
CA SER A 331 0.21 -0.41 -16.20
C SER A 331 -0.49 -1.31 -15.17
N TYR A 332 -1.38 -0.74 -14.36
CA TYR A 332 -2.15 -1.49 -13.37
C TYR A 332 -3.12 -2.48 -14.04
N GLY A 333 -3.86 -2.06 -15.05
CA GLY A 333 -4.84 -2.90 -15.75
C GLY A 333 -4.20 -4.08 -16.46
N ILE A 334 -3.07 -3.89 -17.16
CA ILE A 334 -2.28 -4.98 -17.77
C ILE A 334 -1.79 -5.93 -16.65
N GLY A 335 -1.28 -5.40 -15.55
CA GLY A 335 -0.91 -6.22 -14.40
C GLY A 335 -2.06 -7.10 -13.94
N THR A 336 -3.28 -6.54 -13.83
CA THR A 336 -4.48 -7.30 -13.42
C THR A 336 -4.83 -8.40 -14.41
N VAL A 337 -4.77 -8.13 -15.72
CA VAL A 337 -4.96 -9.16 -16.77
C VAL A 337 -3.97 -10.31 -16.60
N CYS A 338 -2.68 -9.99 -16.46
CA CYS A 338 -1.63 -10.98 -16.25
C CYS A 338 -1.83 -11.76 -14.94
N GLY A 339 -2.24 -11.10 -13.85
CA GLY A 339 -2.55 -11.75 -12.58
C GLY A 339 -3.75 -12.70 -12.65
N LEU A 340 -4.79 -12.30 -13.38
CA LEU A 340 -5.96 -13.15 -13.66
C LEU A 340 -5.59 -14.38 -14.54
N ALA A 341 -4.66 -14.23 -15.49
CA ALA A 341 -4.17 -15.33 -16.32
C ALA A 341 -3.16 -16.24 -15.57
N ALA A 342 -2.46 -15.74 -14.56
CA ALA A 342 -1.45 -16.49 -13.82
C ALA A 342 -2.07 -17.67 -13.06
N LYS A 343 -1.28 -18.70 -12.76
CA LYS A 343 -1.72 -19.84 -11.94
C LYS A 343 -2.14 -19.36 -10.54
N LYS A 344 -3.17 -20.02 -9.98
CA LYS A 344 -3.58 -19.77 -8.59
C LYS A 344 -2.37 -20.03 -7.68
N PRO A 345 -2.10 -19.16 -6.68
CA PRO A 345 -1.10 -19.45 -5.68
C PRO A 345 -1.37 -20.80 -5.01
N ALA A 346 -0.31 -21.58 -4.75
CA ALA A 346 -0.46 -22.84 -4.05
C ALA A 346 -1.10 -22.59 -2.67
N LYS A 347 -2.08 -23.42 -2.29
CA LYS A 347 -2.57 -23.41 -0.91
C LYS A 347 -1.43 -23.90 -0.01
N GLU A 348 -1.01 -23.08 0.91
CA GLU A 348 -0.12 -23.54 1.97
C GLU A 348 -0.93 -24.40 2.94
N THR A 349 -0.58 -25.68 3.04
CA THR A 349 -1.03 -26.55 4.12
C THR A 349 -0.12 -26.27 5.34
N ARG A 350 -0.44 -25.22 6.10
CA ARG A 350 0.07 -25.14 7.46
C ARG A 350 -0.81 -26.06 8.31
N ASN A 351 -0.25 -27.14 8.80
CA ASN A 351 -0.86 -27.91 9.87
C ASN A 351 -1.03 -26.96 11.07
N ARG A 352 -2.23 -26.92 11.61
CA ARG A 352 -2.58 -26.21 12.84
C ARG A 352 -1.80 -26.70 14.02
#